data_34a6d89e3438a3d92fedcf366e3e67ce
#
_entry.id   34a6d89e3438a3d92fedcf366e3e67ce
#
_cell.length_a   1.000
_cell.length_b   1.000
_cell.length_c   1.000
_cell.angle_alpha   90.00
_cell.angle_beta   90.00
_cell.angle_gamma   90.00
#
_symmetry.space_group_name_H-M   'P 1'
#
loop_
_entity.id
_entity.type
_entity.pdbx_description
1 polymer ?
#
loop_
_entity_poly.entity_id
_entity_poly.type
_entity_poly.pdbx_seq_one_letter_code
_entity_poly.pdbx_strand_id
1 'polypeptide(L)'
;MLHDLLFPLTQNPCAQPGPAPHAVSRLRTARLARSTKPFLARGGSTAERCTGCRLVVSHCLCAVRPVVPTRAGVCLIMADIEALKPSNTGWLIADVVADTAAFGWARTAVDPALLAMLADPQWQPFVVFPGEFVAAGRVVNTVQQVGADSFTPQQTARRPLFVLLDATWPEARKMFRKSPYLDHLPVLSLQLDQISRYKLRRSKRDDHFCTSEVAAMCLDLAGEALAAQTLEAYLDVFTHHYLQAKNQLPVDLAGAAHQRLRGLRRPNGDALPAAAQAPDAQAATIRSLP
;
A
#
# COMPACT_ATOMS: atom_id res chain seq x y z
N MET A 1 -45.85 -12.23 28.06
CA MET A 1 -44.59 -11.63 28.55
C MET A 1 -43.55 -11.90 27.50
N LEU A 2 -43.38 -10.96 26.56
CA LEU A 2 -42.38 -10.98 25.51
C LEU A 2 -41.12 -10.34 26.08
N HIS A 3 -40.04 -11.11 26.23
CA HIS A 3 -38.73 -10.61 26.60
C HIS A 3 -38.09 -9.94 25.40
N ASP A 4 -37.95 -8.63 25.47
CA ASP A 4 -37.10 -7.81 24.61
C ASP A 4 -35.65 -8.28 24.70
N LEU A 5 -35.19 -9.01 23.69
CA LEU A 5 -33.80 -9.22 23.42
C LEU A 5 -33.26 -7.94 22.71
N LEU A 6 -32.90 -6.95 23.52
CA LEU A 6 -32.11 -5.81 23.09
C LEU A 6 -30.72 -6.33 22.69
N PHE A 7 -30.51 -6.52 21.40
CA PHE A 7 -29.16 -6.61 20.83
C PHE A 7 -28.43 -5.30 21.14
N PRO A 8 -27.25 -5.33 21.73
CA PRO A 8 -26.49 -4.11 21.96
C PRO A 8 -26.18 -3.49 20.60
N LEU A 9 -26.63 -2.25 20.42
CA LEU A 9 -26.32 -1.40 19.28
C LEU A 9 -24.81 -1.46 19.03
N THR A 10 -24.44 -1.96 17.88
CA THR A 10 -23.10 -2.16 17.38
C THR A 10 -22.26 -0.91 17.61
N GLN A 11 -21.22 -1.01 18.45
CA GLN A 11 -20.20 0.01 18.56
C GLN A 11 -19.66 0.28 17.16
N ASN A 12 -19.73 1.55 16.73
CA ASN A 12 -19.22 1.99 15.45
C ASN A 12 -17.71 1.61 15.36
N PRO A 13 -17.30 0.67 14.48
CA PRO A 13 -15.92 0.20 14.42
C PRO A 13 -14.91 1.30 14.08
N CYS A 14 -15.38 2.46 13.62
CA CYS A 14 -14.58 3.66 13.38
C CYS A 14 -14.47 4.58 14.61
N ALA A 15 -15.12 4.27 15.73
CA ALA A 15 -15.11 5.10 16.94
C ALA A 15 -13.81 4.95 17.77
N GLN A 16 -12.99 3.96 17.50
CA GLN A 16 -11.66 3.86 18.09
C GLN A 16 -10.67 4.78 17.34
N PRO A 17 -9.66 5.36 18.03
CA PRO A 17 -8.61 6.10 17.35
C PRO A 17 -8.04 5.21 16.26
N GLY A 18 -8.18 5.67 15.00
CA GLY A 18 -7.73 4.92 13.84
C GLY A 18 -6.23 4.63 13.94
N PRO A 19 -5.72 3.61 13.25
CA PRO A 19 -4.29 3.33 13.21
C PRO A 19 -3.51 4.57 12.74
N ALA A 20 -2.26 4.70 13.19
CA ALA A 20 -1.39 5.82 12.83
C ALA A 20 -1.39 6.08 11.31
N PRO A 21 -1.38 7.34 10.86
CA PRO A 21 -1.40 7.67 9.43
C PRO A 21 -0.19 7.08 8.71
N HIS A 22 -0.40 6.23 7.72
CA HIS A 22 0.64 5.70 6.84
C HIS A 22 0.96 6.66 5.68
N ALA A 23 1.99 6.37 4.86
CA ALA A 23 2.48 7.27 3.82
C ALA A 23 1.38 7.72 2.83
N VAL A 24 0.54 6.80 2.34
CA VAL A 24 -0.54 7.13 1.39
C VAL A 24 -1.63 7.98 2.05
N SER A 25 -1.93 7.78 3.34
CA SER A 25 -2.91 8.61 4.06
C SER A 25 -2.40 10.04 4.24
N ARG A 26 -1.11 10.21 4.55
CA ARG A 26 -0.48 11.55 4.61
C ARG A 26 -0.51 12.25 3.25
N LEU A 27 -0.15 11.54 2.18
CA LEU A 27 -0.22 12.06 0.80
C LEU A 27 -1.65 12.49 0.43
N ARG A 28 -2.66 11.67 0.79
CA ARG A 28 -4.07 12.02 0.62
C ARG A 28 -4.44 13.30 1.36
N THR A 29 -4.08 13.41 2.62
CA THR A 29 -4.37 14.61 3.44
C THR A 29 -3.74 15.85 2.82
N ALA A 30 -2.47 15.79 2.44
CA ALA A 30 -1.77 16.88 1.77
C ALA A 30 -2.42 17.25 0.42
N ARG A 31 -2.90 16.24 -0.34
CA ARG A 31 -3.59 16.49 -1.61
C ARG A 31 -4.97 17.14 -1.40
N LEU A 32 -5.73 16.69 -0.41
CA LEU A 32 -7.03 17.29 -0.06
C LEU A 32 -6.90 18.73 0.39
N ALA A 33 -5.87 19.06 1.18
CA ALA A 33 -5.62 20.42 1.64
C ALA A 33 -5.40 21.43 0.49
N ARG A 34 -4.95 20.96 -0.67
CA ARG A 34 -4.78 21.77 -1.89
C ARG A 34 -6.01 21.77 -2.80
N SER A 35 -7.06 21.03 -2.46
CA SER A 35 -8.26 20.91 -3.29
C SER A 35 -9.23 22.04 -2.99
N THR A 36 -9.65 22.76 -4.02
CA THR A 36 -10.68 23.81 -3.91
C THR A 36 -12.11 23.26 -3.94
N LYS A 37 -12.26 21.99 -4.32
CA LYS A 37 -13.54 21.28 -4.41
C LYS A 37 -13.46 19.92 -3.71
N PRO A 38 -14.58 19.47 -3.09
CA PRO A 38 -14.62 18.13 -2.52
C PRO A 38 -14.33 17.07 -3.59
N PHE A 39 -13.56 16.04 -3.23
CA PHE A 39 -13.41 14.87 -4.09
C PHE A 39 -14.68 14.01 -4.00
N LEU A 40 -15.41 13.93 -5.10
CA LEU A 40 -16.56 13.04 -5.23
C LEU A 40 -16.11 11.72 -5.85
N ALA A 41 -16.33 10.63 -5.13
CA ALA A 41 -16.12 9.30 -5.68
C ALA A 41 -17.08 9.06 -6.86
N ARG A 42 -16.65 8.28 -7.86
CA ARG A 42 -17.53 7.92 -8.99
C ARG A 42 -18.84 7.33 -8.48
N GLY A 43 -19.94 7.79 -9.04
CA GLY A 43 -21.30 7.40 -8.63
C GLY A 43 -21.99 8.38 -7.70
N GLY A 44 -21.32 9.53 -7.37
CA GLY A 44 -21.94 10.62 -6.61
C GLY A 44 -22.35 10.25 -5.17
N SER A 45 -21.84 9.14 -4.62
CA SER A 45 -22.17 8.72 -3.26
C SER A 45 -21.71 9.77 -2.25
N THR A 46 -22.66 10.34 -1.51
CA THR A 46 -22.48 11.26 -0.39
C THR A 46 -22.31 10.49 0.94
N ALA A 47 -22.28 9.16 0.92
CA ALA A 47 -22.15 8.35 2.11
C ALA A 47 -20.84 8.68 2.84
N GLU A 48 -20.92 8.82 4.16
CA GLU A 48 -19.79 9.05 5.02
C GLU A 48 -18.78 7.91 4.91
N ARG A 49 -17.50 8.26 4.77
CA ARG A 49 -16.40 7.31 4.62
C ARG A 49 -15.46 7.35 5.80
N CYS A 50 -15.07 6.16 6.22
CA CYS A 50 -14.03 6.01 7.24
C CYS A 50 -12.71 6.66 6.77
N THR A 51 -12.11 7.49 7.59
CA THR A 51 -10.82 8.15 7.29
C THR A 51 -9.66 7.17 7.23
N GLY A 52 -9.74 6.06 7.98
CA GLY A 52 -8.70 5.03 8.06
C GLY A 52 -8.67 4.09 6.87
N CYS A 53 -9.81 3.59 6.38
CA CYS A 53 -9.86 2.63 5.26
C CYS A 53 -10.57 3.14 4.00
N ARG A 54 -11.20 4.33 4.04
CA ARG A 54 -11.91 5.01 2.93
C ARG A 54 -13.20 4.31 2.44
N LEU A 55 -13.57 3.19 3.02
CA LEU A 55 -14.88 2.57 2.80
C LEU A 55 -15.97 3.36 3.51
N VAL A 56 -17.24 3.15 3.12
CA VAL A 56 -18.36 3.71 3.88
C VAL A 56 -18.31 3.17 5.32
N VAL A 57 -18.70 4.00 6.30
CA VAL A 57 -18.51 3.70 7.73
C VAL A 57 -19.12 2.36 8.14
N SER A 58 -20.30 2.02 7.63
CA SER A 58 -20.98 0.73 7.87
C SER A 58 -20.20 -0.50 7.37
N HIS A 59 -19.23 -0.31 6.48
CA HIS A 59 -18.41 -1.36 5.88
C HIS A 59 -16.92 -1.14 6.18
N CYS A 60 -16.62 -0.50 7.31
CA CYS A 60 -15.25 -0.24 7.74
C CYS A 60 -14.50 -1.55 7.99
N LEU A 61 -13.25 -1.61 7.52
CA LEU A 61 -12.37 -2.78 7.69
C LEU A 61 -11.16 -2.52 8.60
N CYS A 62 -11.09 -1.36 9.25
CA CYS A 62 -9.94 -0.99 10.07
C CYS A 62 -9.62 -1.99 11.19
N ALA A 63 -10.64 -2.66 11.74
CA ALA A 63 -10.47 -3.67 12.80
C ALA A 63 -9.69 -4.93 12.35
N VAL A 64 -9.61 -5.18 11.04
CA VAL A 64 -8.91 -6.35 10.48
C VAL A 64 -7.65 -5.97 9.72
N ARG A 65 -7.22 -4.71 9.77
CA ARG A 65 -6.00 -4.21 9.12
C ARG A 65 -4.78 -5.00 9.61
N PRO A 66 -4.05 -5.67 8.72
CA PRO A 66 -2.84 -6.38 9.08
C PRO A 66 -1.61 -5.46 8.96
N VAL A 67 -0.57 -5.77 9.73
CA VAL A 67 0.78 -5.21 9.53
C VAL A 67 1.77 -6.37 9.58
N VAL A 68 2.62 -6.47 8.57
CA VAL A 68 3.64 -7.53 8.49
C VAL A 68 5.03 -6.88 8.41
N PRO A 69 5.94 -7.22 9.32
CA PRO A 69 7.33 -6.80 9.21
C PRO A 69 7.97 -7.39 7.94
N THR A 70 8.69 -6.55 7.18
CA THR A 70 9.41 -6.96 5.97
C THR A 70 10.79 -6.35 5.94
N ARG A 71 11.74 -7.01 5.26
CA ARG A 71 13.00 -6.39 4.87
C ARG A 71 12.84 -5.54 3.61
N ALA A 72 11.98 -5.98 2.69
CA ALA A 72 11.66 -5.21 1.50
C ALA A 72 10.84 -3.96 1.85
N GLY A 73 11.10 -2.84 1.16
CA GLY A 73 10.31 -1.63 1.21
C GLY A 73 9.55 -1.40 -0.09
N VAL A 74 8.53 -0.53 -0.04
CA VAL A 74 7.75 -0.12 -1.21
C VAL A 74 7.76 1.41 -1.34
N CYS A 75 8.10 1.91 -2.52
CA CYS A 75 8.00 3.32 -2.89
C CYS A 75 6.89 3.49 -3.92
N LEU A 76 5.80 4.12 -3.52
CA LEU A 76 4.66 4.43 -4.40
C LEU A 76 4.85 5.82 -5.01
N ILE A 77 4.98 5.89 -6.33
CA ILE A 77 4.90 7.17 -7.07
C ILE A 77 3.48 7.22 -7.65
N MET A 78 2.66 8.12 -7.14
CA MET A 78 1.21 8.12 -7.38
C MET A 78 0.80 9.26 -8.31
N ALA A 79 -0.04 8.98 -9.30
CA ALA A 79 -0.69 10.03 -10.08
C ALA A 79 -1.60 10.88 -9.16
N ASP A 80 -1.79 12.15 -9.53
CA ASP A 80 -2.35 13.20 -8.67
C ASP A 80 -3.63 12.82 -7.90
N ILE A 81 -4.56 12.11 -8.55
CA ILE A 81 -5.86 11.77 -7.95
C ILE A 81 -5.89 10.36 -7.33
N GLU A 82 -4.84 9.54 -7.49
CA GLU A 82 -4.87 8.13 -7.05
C GLU A 82 -5.06 8.01 -5.54
N ALA A 83 -4.35 8.80 -4.74
CA ALA A 83 -4.50 8.79 -3.29
C ALA A 83 -5.91 9.19 -2.81
N LEU A 84 -6.71 9.86 -3.66
CA LEU A 84 -8.08 10.28 -3.32
C LEU A 84 -9.11 9.18 -3.58
N LYS A 85 -8.84 8.24 -4.49
CA LYS A 85 -9.81 7.20 -4.90
C LYS A 85 -10.07 6.22 -3.76
N PRO A 86 -11.33 5.98 -3.35
CA PRO A 86 -11.65 4.96 -2.34
C PRO A 86 -11.22 3.54 -2.75
N SER A 87 -11.14 3.28 -4.04
CA SER A 87 -10.74 1.98 -4.60
C SER A 87 -9.23 1.87 -4.90
N ASN A 88 -8.41 2.84 -4.49
CA ASN A 88 -6.96 2.78 -4.70
C ASN A 88 -6.34 1.64 -3.89
N THR A 89 -5.56 0.78 -4.53
CA THR A 89 -4.95 -0.39 -3.90
C THR A 89 -3.54 -0.15 -3.36
N GLY A 90 -2.86 0.93 -3.76
CA GLY A 90 -1.62 1.39 -3.13
C GLY A 90 -1.78 1.68 -1.64
N TRP A 91 -3.00 2.06 -1.22
CA TRP A 91 -3.34 2.20 0.19
C TRP A 91 -3.18 0.89 0.98
N LEU A 92 -3.62 -0.23 0.40
CA LEU A 92 -3.54 -1.55 1.07
C LEU A 92 -2.09 -1.99 1.27
N ILE A 93 -1.19 -1.62 0.37
CA ILE A 93 0.24 -1.86 0.52
C ILE A 93 0.76 -1.14 1.77
N ALA A 94 0.43 0.15 1.91
CA ALA A 94 0.83 0.95 3.06
C ALA A 94 0.16 0.51 4.37
N ASP A 95 -0.98 -0.20 4.31
CA ASP A 95 -1.60 -0.83 5.47
C ASP A 95 -0.81 -2.07 5.93
N VAL A 96 -0.28 -2.86 5.00
CA VAL A 96 0.38 -4.15 5.28
C VAL A 96 1.88 -4.01 5.51
N VAL A 97 2.56 -3.22 4.67
CA VAL A 97 4.03 -3.06 4.67
C VAL A 97 4.39 -1.75 5.34
N ALA A 98 4.98 -1.83 6.53
CA ALA A 98 5.33 -0.65 7.33
C ALA A 98 6.33 0.28 6.60
N ASP A 99 7.34 -0.28 5.93
CA ASP A 99 8.32 0.45 5.14
C ASP A 99 7.76 0.84 3.74
N THR A 100 6.60 1.49 3.73
CA THR A 100 6.01 2.06 2.52
C THR A 100 6.13 3.57 2.53
N ALA A 101 6.78 4.13 1.50
CA ALA A 101 6.76 5.56 1.18
C ALA A 101 5.79 5.84 0.03
N ALA A 102 5.23 7.06 0.00
CA ALA A 102 4.32 7.47 -1.07
C ALA A 102 4.57 8.93 -1.45
N PHE A 103 4.73 9.17 -2.75
CA PHE A 103 5.03 10.48 -3.34
C PHE A 103 4.05 10.79 -4.46
N GLY A 104 3.61 12.04 -4.56
CA GLY A 104 2.86 12.50 -5.71
C GLY A 104 3.77 12.68 -6.92
N TRP A 105 3.41 12.08 -8.04
CA TRP A 105 4.16 12.30 -9.28
C TRP A 105 4.01 13.74 -9.78
N ALA A 106 5.14 14.40 -10.02
CA ALA A 106 5.20 15.68 -10.69
C ALA A 106 6.28 15.64 -11.79
N ARG A 107 5.92 16.12 -12.98
CA ARG A 107 6.84 16.08 -14.13
C ARG A 107 8.05 17.00 -13.97
N THR A 108 7.85 18.17 -13.37
CA THR A 108 8.85 19.25 -13.34
C THR A 108 9.35 19.58 -11.94
N ALA A 109 8.67 19.10 -10.90
CA ALA A 109 9.00 19.35 -9.51
C ALA A 109 9.02 18.02 -8.75
N VAL A 110 10.09 17.26 -8.92
CA VAL A 110 10.28 15.97 -8.21
C VAL A 110 10.48 16.25 -6.74
N ASP A 111 9.81 15.47 -5.88
CA ASP A 111 9.97 15.58 -4.44
C ASP A 111 11.41 15.24 -4.04
N PRO A 112 12.15 16.12 -3.36
CA PRO A 112 13.52 15.85 -2.94
C PRO A 112 13.64 14.62 -2.02
N ALA A 113 12.61 14.32 -1.22
CA ALA A 113 12.61 13.14 -0.36
C ALA A 113 12.50 11.83 -1.17
N LEU A 114 11.83 11.85 -2.33
CA LEU A 114 11.86 10.72 -3.27
C LEU A 114 13.28 10.48 -3.79
N LEU A 115 13.96 11.53 -4.24
CA LEU A 115 15.33 11.40 -4.75
C LEU A 115 16.28 10.92 -3.66
N ALA A 116 16.16 11.44 -2.44
CA ALA A 116 16.95 11.01 -1.30
C ALA A 116 16.72 9.52 -0.98
N MET A 117 15.46 9.06 -0.99
CA MET A 117 15.13 7.64 -0.76
C MET A 117 15.73 6.72 -1.84
N LEU A 118 15.66 7.12 -3.11
CA LEU A 118 16.23 6.33 -4.21
C LEU A 118 17.76 6.26 -4.17
N ALA A 119 18.43 7.27 -3.59
CA ALA A 119 19.88 7.35 -3.43
C ALA A 119 20.38 6.76 -2.11
N ASP A 120 19.49 6.43 -1.16
CA ASP A 120 19.87 5.91 0.15
C ASP A 120 20.53 4.53 0.03
N PRO A 121 21.79 4.38 0.53
CA PRO A 121 22.57 3.15 0.37
C PRO A 121 21.97 1.93 1.07
N GLN A 122 21.02 2.10 2.01
CA GLN A 122 20.32 0.97 2.61
C GLN A 122 19.41 0.24 1.62
N TRP A 123 18.95 0.93 0.56
CA TRP A 123 18.03 0.40 -0.41
C TRP A 123 18.69 -0.06 -1.70
N GLN A 124 18.14 -1.11 -2.29
CA GLN A 124 18.37 -1.52 -3.67
C GLN A 124 17.06 -1.28 -4.45
N PRO A 125 16.92 -0.12 -5.11
CA PRO A 125 15.68 0.21 -5.81
C PRO A 125 15.53 -0.56 -7.12
N PHE A 126 14.32 -1.07 -7.37
CA PHE A 126 13.87 -1.69 -8.61
C PHE A 126 12.61 -0.97 -9.09
N VAL A 127 12.62 -0.41 -10.29
CA VAL A 127 11.38 0.09 -10.90
C VAL A 127 10.59 -1.10 -11.42
N VAL A 128 9.35 -1.24 -11.00
CA VAL A 128 8.50 -2.35 -11.47
C VAL A 128 7.73 -1.90 -12.69
N PHE A 129 8.09 -2.45 -13.86
CA PHE A 129 7.47 -2.09 -15.13
C PHE A 129 7.67 -3.21 -16.17
N PRO A 130 6.77 -3.39 -17.16
CA PRO A 130 6.95 -4.43 -18.18
C PRO A 130 8.20 -4.21 -19.02
N GLY A 131 9.00 -5.27 -19.17
CA GLY A 131 10.30 -5.22 -19.83
C GLY A 131 10.25 -4.86 -21.32
N GLU A 132 9.11 -5.09 -22.00
CA GLU A 132 8.90 -4.74 -23.39
C GLU A 132 9.00 -3.23 -23.70
N PHE A 133 8.88 -2.39 -22.67
CA PHE A 133 9.00 -0.93 -22.76
C PHE A 133 10.37 -0.40 -22.36
N VAL A 134 11.36 -1.29 -22.14
CA VAL A 134 12.65 -0.95 -21.54
C VAL A 134 13.79 -1.55 -22.36
N ALA A 135 14.94 -0.87 -22.40
CA ALA A 135 16.14 -1.44 -23.00
C ALA A 135 16.54 -2.74 -22.26
N ALA A 136 16.84 -3.80 -23.02
CA ALA A 136 17.09 -5.15 -22.48
C ALA A 136 18.14 -5.18 -21.35
N GLY A 137 19.17 -4.36 -21.43
CA GLY A 137 20.24 -4.28 -20.41
C GLY A 137 19.81 -3.74 -19.06
N ARG A 138 18.60 -3.17 -18.93
CA ARG A 138 18.02 -2.71 -17.64
C ARG A 138 17.03 -3.71 -17.05
N VAL A 139 16.58 -4.69 -17.83
CA VAL A 139 15.55 -5.63 -17.40
C VAL A 139 16.16 -6.69 -16.49
N VAL A 140 15.54 -6.88 -15.34
CA VAL A 140 15.84 -7.97 -14.40
C VAL A 140 14.55 -8.74 -14.09
N ASN A 141 14.66 -10.06 -13.91
CA ASN A 141 13.52 -10.93 -13.62
C ASN A 141 13.59 -11.51 -12.20
N THR A 142 14.66 -11.22 -11.47
CA THR A 142 14.89 -11.73 -10.11
C THR A 142 15.35 -10.60 -9.20
N VAL A 143 15.02 -10.72 -7.94
CA VAL A 143 15.51 -9.86 -6.87
C VAL A 143 16.72 -10.56 -6.24
N GLN A 144 17.87 -10.51 -6.93
CA GLN A 144 19.12 -11.00 -6.34
C GLN A 144 19.56 -10.04 -5.24
N GLN A 145 19.85 -10.56 -4.07
CA GLN A 145 20.61 -9.82 -3.07
C GLN A 145 22.03 -9.64 -3.62
N VAL A 146 22.31 -8.45 -4.18
CA VAL A 146 23.68 -8.14 -4.61
C VAL A 146 24.56 -8.23 -3.37
N GLY A 147 25.43 -9.24 -3.33
CA GLY A 147 26.40 -9.41 -2.25
C GLY A 147 26.32 -10.70 -1.43
N ALA A 148 25.49 -11.69 -1.80
CA ALA A 148 25.48 -12.96 -1.05
C ALA A 148 26.81 -13.73 -1.14
N ASP A 149 27.54 -13.59 -2.24
CA ASP A 149 28.77 -14.39 -2.50
C ASP A 149 30.10 -13.66 -2.22
N SER A 150 30.06 -12.40 -1.76
CA SER A 150 31.29 -11.59 -1.59
C SER A 150 31.28 -10.76 -0.30
N PHE A 151 30.76 -11.31 0.82
CA PHE A 151 30.70 -10.56 2.07
C PHE A 151 32.04 -10.54 2.83
N THR A 152 32.61 -9.33 2.95
CA THR A 152 33.32 -8.97 4.18
C THR A 152 32.27 -8.78 5.29
N PRO A 153 32.53 -9.20 6.55
CA PRO A 153 31.55 -9.20 7.65
C PRO A 153 30.91 -7.86 8.01
N GLN A 154 31.24 -6.78 7.32
CA GLN A 154 30.83 -5.40 7.61
C GLN A 154 29.87 -4.77 6.60
N GLN A 155 29.53 -5.44 5.50
CA GLN A 155 28.55 -4.93 4.53
C GLN A 155 27.19 -5.58 4.74
N THR A 156 26.26 -4.87 5.36
CA THR A 156 24.86 -5.30 5.44
C THR A 156 24.25 -5.36 4.03
N ALA A 157 23.66 -6.49 3.67
CA ALA A 157 22.98 -6.65 2.38
C ALA A 157 21.91 -5.56 2.21
N ARG A 158 21.98 -4.84 1.09
CA ARG A 158 20.98 -3.80 0.75
C ARG A 158 19.60 -4.43 0.70
N ARG A 159 18.62 -3.70 1.20
CA ARG A 159 17.19 -4.12 1.24
C ARG A 159 16.54 -3.81 -0.10
N PRO A 160 15.75 -4.72 -0.69
CA PRO A 160 14.99 -4.42 -1.91
C PRO A 160 14.01 -3.26 -1.66
N LEU A 161 13.95 -2.30 -2.60
CA LEU A 161 12.95 -1.24 -2.64
C LEU A 161 12.18 -1.32 -3.96
N PHE A 162 10.91 -1.67 -3.90
CA PHE A 162 10.07 -1.75 -5.09
C PHE A 162 9.43 -0.41 -5.38
N VAL A 163 9.81 0.20 -6.51
CA VAL A 163 9.27 1.48 -6.98
C VAL A 163 8.10 1.21 -7.92
N LEU A 164 6.89 1.47 -7.45
CA LEU A 164 5.64 1.21 -8.17
C LEU A 164 5.02 2.52 -8.66
N LEU A 165 4.62 2.55 -9.93
CA LEU A 165 3.90 3.67 -10.54
C LEU A 165 2.39 3.46 -10.38
N ASP A 166 1.81 4.05 -9.34
CA ASP A 166 0.38 3.88 -9.01
C ASP A 166 -0.49 4.88 -9.77
N ALA A 167 -1.06 4.42 -10.87
CA ALA A 167 -1.80 5.21 -11.83
C ALA A 167 -2.68 4.34 -12.74
N THR A 168 -3.44 4.95 -13.62
CA THR A 168 -3.98 4.22 -14.78
C THR A 168 -2.85 3.84 -15.75
N TRP A 169 -3.03 2.78 -16.55
CA TRP A 169 -1.98 2.33 -17.46
C TRP A 169 -1.42 3.42 -18.39
N PRO A 170 -2.24 4.26 -19.06
CA PRO A 170 -1.73 5.37 -19.87
C PRO A 170 -0.91 6.39 -19.04
N GLU A 171 -1.34 6.66 -17.80
CA GLU A 171 -0.63 7.56 -16.89
C GLU A 171 0.69 6.93 -16.42
N ALA A 172 0.70 5.66 -16.02
CA ALA A 172 1.91 4.96 -15.60
C ALA A 172 2.97 4.93 -16.71
N ARG A 173 2.57 4.67 -17.97
CA ARG A 173 3.47 4.78 -19.13
C ARG A 173 4.01 6.20 -19.33
N LYS A 174 3.18 7.23 -19.12
CA LYS A 174 3.62 8.62 -19.17
C LYS A 174 4.59 8.94 -18.03
N MET A 175 4.28 8.50 -16.82
CA MET A 175 5.13 8.68 -15.64
C MET A 175 6.49 8.04 -15.88
N PHE A 176 6.53 6.78 -16.28
CA PHE A 176 7.79 6.08 -16.59
C PHE A 176 8.65 6.85 -17.58
N ARG A 177 8.10 7.27 -18.73
CA ARG A 177 8.84 7.99 -19.79
C ARG A 177 9.23 9.43 -19.42
N LYS A 178 8.61 10.03 -18.42
CA LYS A 178 8.82 11.43 -18.03
C LYS A 178 9.45 11.59 -16.64
N SER A 179 10.08 10.52 -16.15
CA SER A 179 10.78 10.47 -14.87
C SER A 179 12.25 10.06 -15.08
N PRO A 180 13.11 10.93 -15.64
CA PRO A 180 14.49 10.59 -15.96
C PRO A 180 15.32 10.17 -14.74
N TYR A 181 14.90 10.54 -13.54
CA TYR A 181 15.53 10.08 -12.30
C TYR A 181 15.36 8.56 -12.05
N LEU A 182 14.51 7.87 -12.83
CA LEU A 182 14.38 6.41 -12.81
C LEU A 182 15.24 5.70 -13.88
N ASP A 183 15.84 6.44 -14.82
CA ASP A 183 16.46 5.85 -16.03
C ASP A 183 17.71 5.00 -15.72
N HIS A 184 18.39 5.28 -14.62
CA HIS A 184 19.58 4.53 -14.17
C HIS A 184 19.25 3.30 -13.31
N LEU A 185 18.00 3.12 -12.90
CA LEU A 185 17.59 2.02 -12.04
C LEU A 185 17.29 0.76 -12.85
N PRO A 186 17.57 -0.44 -12.31
CA PRO A 186 17.10 -1.68 -12.89
C PRO A 186 15.58 -1.74 -12.92
N VAL A 187 15.04 -2.39 -13.95
CA VAL A 187 13.58 -2.57 -14.13
C VAL A 187 13.23 -4.02 -13.90
N LEU A 188 12.50 -4.28 -12.81
CA LEU A 188 11.96 -5.58 -12.51
C LEU A 188 10.73 -5.83 -13.40
N SER A 189 10.87 -6.79 -14.33
CA SER A 189 9.79 -7.23 -15.20
C SER A 189 9.18 -8.50 -14.62
N LEU A 190 7.94 -8.40 -14.15
CA LEU A 190 7.22 -9.54 -13.62
C LEU A 190 6.69 -10.42 -14.76
N GLN A 191 6.81 -11.74 -14.60
CA GLN A 191 6.17 -12.73 -15.47
C GLN A 191 4.72 -12.89 -15.00
N LEU A 192 3.77 -12.47 -15.83
CA LEU A 192 2.36 -12.40 -15.43
C LEU A 192 1.59 -13.56 -16.03
N ASP A 193 1.76 -14.78 -15.49
CA ASP A 193 1.04 -15.96 -15.93
C ASP A 193 -0.33 -16.14 -15.29
N GLN A 194 -0.76 -15.19 -14.43
CA GLN A 194 -2.00 -15.27 -13.66
C GLN A 194 -3.03 -14.23 -14.10
N ILE A 195 -4.31 -14.56 -13.90
CA ILE A 195 -5.43 -13.62 -14.08
C ILE A 195 -5.58 -12.76 -12.83
N SER A 196 -5.75 -11.45 -13.01
CA SER A 196 -5.98 -10.51 -11.90
C SER A 196 -7.21 -10.88 -11.08
N ARG A 197 -7.08 -10.87 -9.75
CA ARG A 197 -8.17 -11.09 -8.79
C ARG A 197 -8.97 -9.81 -8.48
N TYR A 198 -8.47 -8.65 -8.89
CA TYR A 198 -9.07 -7.37 -8.53
C TYR A 198 -10.33 -7.05 -9.33
N LYS A 199 -11.49 -7.30 -8.73
CA LYS A 199 -12.82 -7.17 -9.36
C LYS A 199 -13.38 -5.74 -9.44
N LEU A 200 -12.70 -4.74 -8.85
CA LEU A 200 -13.21 -3.35 -8.84
C LEU A 200 -12.77 -2.54 -10.06
N ARG A 201 -11.89 -3.08 -10.90
CA ARG A 201 -11.45 -2.43 -12.12
C ARG A 201 -12.50 -2.59 -13.22
N ARG A 202 -12.74 -1.51 -13.99
CA ARG A 202 -13.59 -1.52 -15.19
C ARG A 202 -12.80 -1.86 -16.47
N SER A 203 -11.62 -2.43 -16.36
CA SER A 203 -10.87 -2.87 -17.53
C SER A 203 -11.59 -4.02 -18.20
N LYS A 204 -11.68 -3.99 -19.54
CA LYS A 204 -12.17 -5.10 -20.36
C LYS A 204 -11.09 -6.19 -20.55
N ARG A 205 -9.89 -5.99 -20.01
CA ARG A 205 -8.75 -6.90 -20.12
C ARG A 205 -8.46 -7.47 -18.74
N ASP A 206 -8.50 -8.76 -18.62
CA ASP A 206 -8.27 -9.53 -17.38
C ASP A 206 -6.77 -9.64 -17.04
N ASP A 207 -5.90 -9.17 -17.94
CA ASP A 207 -4.43 -9.19 -17.84
C ASP A 207 -3.84 -7.97 -17.10
N HIS A 208 -4.67 -7.06 -16.61
CA HIS A 208 -4.21 -5.88 -15.89
C HIS A 208 -4.29 -6.06 -14.37
N PHE A 209 -3.16 -6.27 -13.73
CA PHE A 209 -3.03 -6.33 -12.27
C PHE A 209 -3.22 -4.96 -11.62
N CYS A 210 -3.77 -4.94 -10.40
CA CYS A 210 -3.78 -3.72 -9.59
C CYS A 210 -2.45 -3.56 -8.85
N THR A 211 -2.17 -2.35 -8.33
CA THR A 211 -0.90 -2.03 -7.68
C THR A 211 -0.60 -2.95 -6.50
N SER A 212 -1.64 -3.37 -5.74
CA SER A 212 -1.50 -4.31 -4.64
C SER A 212 -1.09 -5.72 -5.09
N GLU A 213 -1.65 -6.23 -6.20
CA GLU A 213 -1.25 -7.53 -6.77
C GLU A 213 0.20 -7.50 -7.24
N VAL A 214 0.60 -6.44 -7.93
CA VAL A 214 2.00 -6.23 -8.34
C VAL A 214 2.94 -6.20 -7.14
N ALA A 215 2.56 -5.49 -6.07
CA ALA A 215 3.35 -5.45 -4.84
C ALA A 215 3.47 -6.82 -4.17
N ALA A 216 2.39 -7.61 -4.13
CA ALA A 216 2.42 -8.96 -3.57
C ALA A 216 3.41 -9.86 -4.31
N MET A 217 3.41 -9.83 -5.65
CA MET A 217 4.39 -10.57 -6.46
C MET A 217 5.83 -10.10 -6.20
N CYS A 218 6.06 -8.79 -6.05
CA CYS A 218 7.38 -8.26 -5.73
C CYS A 218 7.86 -8.74 -4.34
N LEU A 219 6.98 -8.75 -3.36
CA LEU A 219 7.27 -9.23 -2.00
C LEU A 219 7.60 -10.73 -2.01
N ASP A 220 6.87 -11.54 -2.76
CA ASP A 220 7.13 -12.98 -2.91
C ASP A 220 8.51 -13.23 -3.53
N LEU A 221 8.86 -12.52 -4.61
CA LEU A 221 10.18 -12.57 -5.24
C LEU A 221 11.33 -12.16 -4.29
N ALA A 222 11.04 -11.32 -3.30
CA ALA A 222 12.00 -10.92 -2.27
C ALA A 222 12.08 -11.92 -1.10
N GLY A 223 11.33 -13.03 -1.13
CA GLY A 223 11.25 -14.01 -0.05
C GLY A 223 10.33 -13.59 1.10
N GLU A 224 9.52 -12.55 0.93
CA GLU A 224 8.58 -12.03 1.93
C GLU A 224 7.20 -12.70 1.79
N ALA A 225 7.17 -14.04 1.75
CA ALA A 225 5.97 -14.83 1.42
C ALA A 225 4.77 -14.52 2.34
N LEU A 226 5.00 -14.29 3.64
CA LEU A 226 3.91 -13.95 4.57
C LEU A 226 3.29 -12.59 4.23
N ALA A 227 4.11 -11.59 3.91
CA ALA A 227 3.62 -10.27 3.55
C ALA A 227 2.87 -10.30 2.21
N ALA A 228 3.38 -11.05 1.22
CA ALA A 228 2.74 -11.26 -0.07
C ALA A 228 1.34 -11.89 0.09
N GLN A 229 1.25 -13.02 0.80
CA GLN A 229 -0.01 -13.73 1.06
C GLN A 229 -0.99 -12.88 1.89
N THR A 230 -0.48 -12.13 2.87
CA THR A 230 -1.30 -11.23 3.69
C THR A 230 -1.87 -10.09 2.86
N LEU A 231 -1.08 -9.49 1.97
CA LEU A 231 -1.53 -8.42 1.08
C LEU A 231 -2.61 -8.90 0.10
N GLU A 232 -2.45 -10.11 -0.46
CA GLU A 232 -3.49 -10.73 -1.30
C GLU A 232 -4.78 -11.00 -0.54
N ALA A 233 -4.69 -11.61 0.65
CA ALA A 233 -5.87 -11.90 1.47
C ALA A 233 -6.57 -10.62 1.93
N TYR A 234 -5.81 -9.57 2.22
CA TYR A 234 -6.35 -8.27 2.60
C TYR A 234 -7.01 -7.56 1.40
N LEU A 235 -6.49 -7.72 0.19
CA LEU A 235 -7.13 -7.26 -1.04
C LEU A 235 -8.49 -7.96 -1.26
N ASP A 236 -8.58 -9.27 -0.99
CA ASP A 236 -9.84 -10.03 -1.08
C ASP A 236 -10.87 -9.48 -0.07
N VAL A 237 -10.46 -9.24 1.19
CA VAL A 237 -11.33 -8.64 2.22
C VAL A 237 -11.76 -7.23 1.81
N PHE A 238 -10.85 -6.39 1.36
CA PHE A 238 -11.17 -5.04 0.91
C PHE A 238 -12.17 -5.06 -0.25
N THR A 239 -11.96 -5.94 -1.23
CA THR A 239 -12.83 -6.10 -2.38
C THR A 239 -14.23 -6.55 -1.97
N HIS A 240 -14.32 -7.50 -1.03
CA HIS A 240 -15.59 -7.95 -0.45
C HIS A 240 -16.33 -6.79 0.20
N HIS A 241 -15.72 -6.08 1.15
CA HIS A 241 -16.35 -4.94 1.83
C HIS A 241 -16.80 -3.85 0.85
N TYR A 242 -15.95 -3.53 -0.15
CA TYR A 242 -16.28 -2.51 -1.15
C TYR A 242 -17.49 -2.91 -1.99
N LEU A 243 -17.58 -4.16 -2.43
CA LEU A 243 -18.70 -4.67 -3.23
C LEU A 243 -19.97 -4.77 -2.41
N GLN A 244 -19.90 -5.21 -1.15
CA GLN A 244 -21.06 -5.24 -0.25
C GLN A 244 -21.61 -3.83 -0.02
N ALA A 245 -20.74 -2.86 0.24
CA ALA A 245 -21.13 -1.45 0.35
C ALA A 245 -21.80 -0.92 -0.92
N LYS A 246 -21.23 -1.24 -2.09
CA LYS A 246 -21.79 -0.83 -3.40
C LYS A 246 -23.16 -1.42 -3.66
N ASN A 247 -23.38 -2.66 -3.24
CA ASN A 247 -24.62 -3.40 -3.45
C ASN A 247 -25.62 -3.25 -2.29
N GLN A 248 -25.27 -2.45 -1.25
CA GLN A 248 -26.08 -2.24 -0.05
C GLN A 248 -26.39 -3.54 0.72
N LEU A 249 -25.45 -4.48 0.71
CA LEU A 249 -25.55 -5.77 1.37
C LEU A 249 -24.69 -5.77 2.65
N PRO A 250 -25.02 -6.54 3.68
CA PRO A 250 -24.20 -6.68 4.89
C PRO A 250 -22.86 -7.35 4.57
N VAL A 251 -21.83 -7.05 5.38
CA VAL A 251 -20.52 -7.71 5.26
C VAL A 251 -20.60 -9.10 5.88
N ASP A 252 -20.18 -10.11 5.13
CA ASP A 252 -19.98 -11.46 5.66
C ASP A 252 -18.58 -11.58 6.32
N LEU A 253 -18.55 -11.34 7.63
CA LEU A 253 -17.32 -11.46 8.43
C LEU A 253 -16.85 -12.91 8.64
N ALA A 254 -17.72 -13.91 8.40
CA ALA A 254 -17.40 -15.34 8.50
C ALA A 254 -16.99 -15.92 7.15
N GLY A 255 -17.11 -15.16 6.05
CA GLY A 255 -16.84 -15.62 4.69
C GLY A 255 -15.37 -15.95 4.41
N ALA A 256 -15.12 -16.59 3.27
CA ALA A 256 -13.84 -17.14 2.87
C ALA A 256 -12.69 -16.09 2.87
N ALA A 257 -12.95 -14.84 2.44
CA ALA A 257 -11.95 -13.78 2.44
C ALA A 257 -11.42 -13.49 3.86
N HIS A 258 -12.34 -13.35 4.82
CA HIS A 258 -11.97 -13.14 6.22
C HIS A 258 -11.31 -14.35 6.86
N GLN A 259 -11.76 -15.56 6.52
CA GLN A 259 -11.15 -16.81 7.01
C GLN A 259 -9.71 -16.92 6.52
N ARG A 260 -9.45 -16.65 5.23
CA ARG A 260 -8.11 -16.64 4.65
C ARG A 260 -7.19 -15.66 5.38
N LEU A 261 -7.62 -14.42 5.59
CA LEU A 261 -6.80 -13.40 6.28
C LEU A 261 -6.52 -13.78 7.74
N ARG A 262 -7.52 -14.34 8.47
CA ARG A 262 -7.32 -14.82 9.84
C ARG A 262 -6.35 -15.99 9.92
N GLY A 263 -6.38 -16.91 8.95
CA GLY A 263 -5.50 -18.09 8.90
C GLY A 263 -4.01 -17.73 8.71
N LEU A 264 -3.70 -16.54 8.17
CA LEU A 264 -2.32 -16.06 8.01
C LEU A 264 -1.75 -15.43 9.28
N ARG A 265 -2.56 -15.11 10.29
CA ARG A 265 -2.07 -14.70 11.61
C ARG A 265 -1.38 -15.90 12.25
N ARG A 266 -0.11 -15.73 12.68
CA ARG A 266 0.69 -16.81 13.28
C ARG A 266 -0.10 -17.56 14.37
N PRO A 267 0.00 -18.90 14.45
CA PRO A 267 -0.70 -19.69 15.47
C PRO A 267 -0.21 -19.42 16.91
N ASN A 268 0.93 -18.79 17.11
CA ASN A 268 1.44 -18.41 18.42
C ASN A 268 0.88 -17.04 18.78
N GLY A 269 -0.16 -17.04 19.60
CA GLY A 269 -0.95 -15.97 20.21
C GLY A 269 -0.37 -14.60 20.54
N ASP A 270 0.69 -14.18 19.90
CA ASP A 270 1.21 -12.83 19.96
C ASP A 270 0.33 -11.92 19.09
N ALA A 271 -0.60 -11.22 19.74
CA ALA A 271 -1.21 -10.05 19.16
C ALA A 271 -0.08 -9.16 18.61
N LEU A 272 -0.18 -8.76 17.33
CA LEU A 272 0.74 -7.79 16.73
C LEU A 272 0.94 -6.65 17.71
N PRO A 273 2.18 -6.25 18.07
CA PRO A 273 2.40 -5.14 18.97
C PRO A 273 1.69 -3.93 18.37
N ALA A 274 0.85 -3.29 19.16
CA ALA A 274 0.32 -1.97 18.84
C ALA A 274 1.52 -1.10 18.47
N ALA A 275 1.43 -0.40 17.34
CA ALA A 275 2.50 0.40 16.76
C ALA A 275 3.31 1.07 17.87
N ALA A 276 4.60 0.71 17.99
CA ALA A 276 5.50 1.33 18.93
C ALA A 276 5.48 2.84 18.67
N GLN A 277 5.10 3.59 19.68
CA GLN A 277 5.17 5.03 19.68
C GLN A 277 6.63 5.41 19.40
N ALA A 278 6.86 6.22 18.38
CA ALA A 278 8.15 6.83 18.15
C ALA A 278 8.58 7.55 19.44
N PRO A 279 9.85 7.46 19.86
CA PRO A 279 10.32 8.18 21.06
C PRO A 279 10.13 9.68 20.81
N ASP A 280 9.46 10.34 21.75
CA ASP A 280 9.33 11.79 21.83
C ASP A 280 10.71 12.44 21.69
N ALA A 281 10.87 13.28 20.68
CA ALA A 281 11.99 14.19 20.58
C ALA A 281 11.90 15.16 21.76
N GLN A 282 12.65 14.87 22.83
CA GLN A 282 12.78 15.75 23.98
C GLN A 282 13.31 17.10 23.53
N ALA A 283 12.54 18.12 23.84
CA ALA A 283 12.90 19.52 23.69
C ALA A 283 14.28 19.80 24.30
N ALA A 284 15.23 20.18 23.45
CA ALA A 284 16.50 20.73 23.89
C ALA A 284 16.24 22.11 24.51
N THR A 285 16.24 22.16 25.83
CA THR A 285 16.22 23.40 26.60
C THR A 285 17.53 24.14 26.35
N ILE A 286 17.44 25.26 25.62
CA ILE A 286 18.56 26.21 25.49
C ILE A 286 18.74 26.85 26.86
N ARG A 287 19.78 26.46 27.59
CA ARG A 287 20.27 27.23 28.74
C ARG A 287 21.12 28.37 28.22
N SER A 288 20.61 29.58 28.38
CA SER A 288 21.40 30.82 28.34
C SER A 288 22.35 30.83 29.54
N LEU A 289 23.63 31.03 29.27
CA LEU A 289 24.62 31.35 30.26
C LEU A 289 24.95 32.86 30.23
N PRO A 290 25.35 33.44 31.35
CA PRO A 290 25.43 34.88 31.62
C PRO A 290 26.47 35.64 30.83
#